data_a14b3c3a03cc3fae2636848632c86db5
#
_entry.id   a14b3c3a03cc3fae2636848632c86db5
#
_cell.length_a   1.000
_cell.length_b   1.000
_cell.length_c   1.000
_cell.angle_alpha   90.00
_cell.angle_beta   90.00
_cell.angle_gamma   90.00
#
_symmetry.space_group_name_H-M   'P 1'
#
loop_
_entity.id
_entity.type
_entity.pdbx_description
1 polymer ?
#
loop_
_entity_poly.entity_id
_entity_poly.type
_entity_poly.pdbx_seq_one_letter_code
_entity_poly.pdbx_strand_id
1 'polypeptide(L)'
;CKKDDDPTPEVIAGFSFEVSMDNYKKVTFTNTSQNYDAVSWNFGDNTAVSADVNPVHTYAQDGIYTVTLTATKGSDSDVVTQSVSISNTAEELAILTGGTSKSWKLLRTVSLGRWPLEVGPFDRSSVWWALGRDNDDIVIRPCTMNDEFIFNANGSFTYNSNGDFWAEGGVFEPANDCFPTTAAHLTGPGGSDLSAFGDGVHTFSLGSGQLTVSGLGAFIALPKIGTDAEVNVPQTSVQYDLVKLSEGTTDTLILESNYKFGGNTSGTDDAYWRITLVHYDNTADEPPVVGFTADVAEKVATFTNNSYDATSYNWNFGDGNTSAEANPVHTYVNPGVYTVTLTGTKGSGSASASRMVTISGDMTAGNLIGGAWRVRNAANSIFVGPGLGSPDWWQVPPTYLDGSSTGVDDWSCITNDEFIFSAGGAYEYKTNGNARNDGYMGTPNGCWTDAEVAAS
;
A
#
# COMPACT_ATOMS: atom_id res chain seq x y z
N CYS A 1 66.12 -4.30 -10.08
CA CYS A 1 64.96 -4.95 -10.72
C CYS A 1 63.82 -4.85 -9.71
N LYS A 2 62.84 -3.98 -9.93
CA LYS A 2 61.54 -4.06 -9.28
C LYS A 2 60.85 -5.31 -9.83
N LYS A 3 60.45 -6.21 -8.96
CA LYS A 3 59.50 -7.24 -9.28
C LYS A 3 58.20 -6.54 -9.60
N ASP A 4 57.72 -6.61 -10.82
CA ASP A 4 56.34 -6.23 -11.14
C ASP A 4 55.45 -7.18 -10.34
N ASP A 5 54.80 -6.68 -9.31
CA ASP A 5 53.72 -7.35 -8.66
C ASP A 5 52.55 -7.27 -9.65
N ASP A 6 52.40 -8.26 -10.47
CA ASP A 6 51.20 -8.50 -11.30
C ASP A 6 50.03 -8.63 -10.30
N PRO A 7 48.98 -7.80 -10.35
CA PRO A 7 47.90 -7.87 -9.38
C PRO A 7 47.31 -9.28 -9.44
N THR A 8 47.25 -9.94 -8.29
CA THR A 8 46.53 -11.24 -8.22
C THR A 8 45.09 -11.03 -8.72
N PRO A 9 44.60 -11.87 -9.65
CA PRO A 9 43.25 -11.71 -10.16
C PRO A 9 42.23 -11.74 -9.02
N GLU A 10 41.34 -10.74 -9.00
CA GLU A 10 40.29 -10.59 -8.01
C GLU A 10 39.33 -11.80 -8.06
N VAL A 11 38.85 -12.24 -6.90
CA VAL A 11 37.79 -13.23 -6.81
C VAL A 11 36.49 -12.59 -7.27
N ILE A 12 35.74 -13.25 -8.16
CA ILE A 12 34.44 -12.77 -8.64
C ILE A 12 33.45 -13.91 -8.43
N ALA A 13 32.45 -13.68 -7.56
CA ALA A 13 31.37 -14.62 -7.35
C ALA A 13 30.29 -14.48 -8.43
N GLY A 14 29.78 -15.59 -8.92
CA GLY A 14 28.69 -15.62 -9.89
C GLY A 14 28.03 -16.98 -9.97
N PHE A 15 26.74 -17.03 -10.22
CA PHE A 15 26.04 -18.28 -10.47
C PHE A 15 24.79 -18.09 -11.35
N SER A 16 24.33 -19.19 -11.90
CA SER A 16 23.00 -19.34 -12.50
C SER A 16 22.28 -20.51 -11.85
N PHE A 17 20.98 -20.62 -12.08
CA PHE A 17 20.19 -21.74 -11.57
C PHE A 17 19.11 -22.16 -12.57
N GLU A 18 18.64 -23.40 -12.42
CA GLU A 18 17.56 -24.00 -13.20
C GLU A 18 16.63 -24.76 -12.26
N VAL A 19 15.31 -24.47 -12.34
CA VAL A 19 14.27 -25.22 -11.63
C VAL A 19 13.89 -26.43 -12.44
N SER A 20 13.85 -27.63 -11.81
CA SER A 20 13.55 -28.89 -12.50
C SER A 20 12.08 -28.91 -12.97
N MET A 21 11.86 -29.28 -14.23
CA MET A 21 10.52 -29.47 -14.79
C MET A 21 9.76 -30.65 -14.16
N ASP A 22 10.47 -31.66 -13.70
CA ASP A 22 9.86 -32.87 -13.08
C ASP A 22 9.51 -32.65 -11.59
N ASN A 23 10.19 -31.69 -10.95
CA ASN A 23 9.99 -31.36 -9.54
C ASN A 23 10.38 -29.89 -9.31
N TYR A 24 9.40 -29.03 -9.33
CA TYR A 24 9.59 -27.58 -9.19
C TYR A 24 10.27 -27.14 -7.87
N LYS A 25 10.31 -28.02 -6.86
CA LYS A 25 11.05 -27.77 -5.60
C LYS A 25 12.55 -28.06 -5.71
N LYS A 26 12.98 -28.74 -6.77
CA LYS A 26 14.37 -29.10 -7.00
C LYS A 26 15.06 -28.14 -7.93
N VAL A 27 16.13 -27.51 -7.45
CA VAL A 27 16.91 -26.50 -8.19
C VAL A 27 18.34 -26.97 -8.37
N THR A 28 18.85 -26.84 -9.57
CA THR A 28 20.27 -27.11 -9.92
C THR A 28 20.96 -25.74 -10.01
N PHE A 29 22.03 -25.55 -9.24
CA PHE A 29 22.85 -24.36 -9.27
C PHE A 29 24.12 -24.59 -10.04
N THR A 30 24.48 -23.63 -10.89
CA THR A 30 25.74 -23.66 -11.66
C THR A 30 26.60 -22.49 -11.24
N ASN A 31 27.74 -22.78 -10.66
CA ASN A 31 28.73 -21.79 -10.27
C ASN A 31 29.44 -21.23 -11.51
N THR A 32 29.46 -19.90 -11.62
CA THR A 32 30.18 -19.17 -12.69
C THR A 32 31.27 -18.24 -12.12
N SER A 33 31.63 -18.43 -10.84
CA SER A 33 32.68 -17.66 -10.18
C SER A 33 34.02 -17.77 -10.84
N GLN A 34 34.86 -16.74 -10.72
CA GLN A 34 36.19 -16.71 -11.29
C GLN A 34 37.26 -16.52 -10.20
N ASN A 35 38.47 -17.09 -10.41
CA ASN A 35 39.64 -16.95 -9.55
C ASN A 35 39.42 -17.38 -8.09
N TYR A 36 38.61 -18.39 -7.82
CA TYR A 36 38.30 -18.93 -6.50
C TYR A 36 39.00 -20.28 -6.25
N ASP A 37 39.15 -20.64 -4.97
CA ASP A 37 39.64 -21.95 -4.52
C ASP A 37 38.52 -22.77 -3.86
N ALA A 38 37.54 -22.12 -3.24
CA ALA A 38 36.41 -22.74 -2.57
C ALA A 38 35.13 -21.91 -2.70
N VAL A 39 33.98 -22.57 -2.56
CA VAL A 39 32.66 -21.96 -2.55
C VAL A 39 31.85 -22.40 -1.35
N SER A 40 30.90 -21.56 -0.93
CA SER A 40 29.91 -21.86 0.09
C SER A 40 28.56 -21.31 -0.34
N TRP A 41 27.56 -22.19 -0.32
CA TRP A 41 26.17 -21.86 -0.71
C TRP A 41 25.26 -21.82 0.51
N ASN A 42 24.50 -20.76 0.65
CA ASN A 42 23.36 -20.67 1.54
C ASN A 42 22.10 -20.54 0.69
N PHE A 43 21.18 -21.50 0.81
CA PHE A 43 19.97 -21.55 -0.03
C PHE A 43 18.81 -20.69 0.50
N GLY A 44 18.97 -20.02 1.65
CA GLY A 44 17.99 -19.07 2.21
C GLY A 44 16.82 -19.74 2.94
N ASP A 45 16.81 -21.07 3.08
CA ASP A 45 15.73 -21.85 3.71
C ASP A 45 16.10 -22.43 5.09
N ASN A 46 17.18 -21.92 5.70
CA ASN A 46 17.76 -22.36 6.98
C ASN A 46 18.31 -23.82 6.95
N THR A 47 18.50 -24.42 5.80
CA THR A 47 19.22 -25.69 5.69
C THR A 47 20.73 -25.47 5.82
N ALA A 48 21.48 -26.55 5.98
CA ALA A 48 22.94 -26.49 6.04
C ALA A 48 23.54 -25.95 4.73
N VAL A 49 24.59 -25.15 4.83
CA VAL A 49 25.34 -24.66 3.66
C VAL A 49 25.99 -25.82 2.88
N SER A 50 26.09 -25.68 1.56
CA SER A 50 26.82 -26.63 0.69
C SER A 50 28.15 -26.03 0.27
N ALA A 51 29.18 -26.91 0.18
CA ALA A 51 30.48 -26.61 -0.39
C ALA A 51 30.68 -27.22 -1.81
N ASP A 52 29.66 -27.83 -2.37
CA ASP A 52 29.71 -28.40 -3.73
C ASP A 52 29.84 -27.25 -4.75
N VAL A 53 30.62 -27.52 -5.80
CA VAL A 53 30.83 -26.50 -6.85
C VAL A 53 29.52 -26.17 -7.57
N ASN A 54 28.73 -27.20 -7.89
CA ASN A 54 27.43 -27.07 -8.55
C ASN A 54 26.39 -27.89 -7.77
N PRO A 55 25.83 -27.38 -6.69
CA PRO A 55 24.89 -28.13 -5.87
C PRO A 55 23.53 -28.29 -6.52
N VAL A 56 22.83 -29.34 -6.10
CA VAL A 56 21.40 -29.50 -6.33
C VAL A 56 20.71 -29.40 -4.97
N HIS A 57 19.75 -28.49 -4.86
CA HIS A 57 19.01 -28.31 -3.62
C HIS A 57 17.51 -28.55 -3.84
N THR A 58 16.82 -29.09 -2.83
CA THR A 58 15.39 -29.33 -2.88
C THR A 58 14.72 -28.56 -1.69
N TYR A 59 13.93 -27.60 -2.01
CA TYR A 59 13.19 -26.80 -1.03
C TYR A 59 12.01 -27.59 -0.46
N ALA A 60 11.77 -27.46 0.84
CA ALA A 60 10.67 -28.15 1.52
C ALA A 60 9.33 -27.46 1.26
N GLN A 61 9.32 -26.12 1.21
CA GLN A 61 8.15 -25.28 1.07
C GLN A 61 8.25 -24.42 -0.19
N ASP A 62 7.11 -23.97 -0.68
CA ASP A 62 7.02 -22.92 -1.69
C ASP A 62 7.40 -21.57 -1.06
N GLY A 63 7.99 -20.67 -1.85
CA GLY A 63 8.42 -19.36 -1.37
C GLY A 63 9.50 -18.73 -2.24
N ILE A 64 9.89 -17.51 -1.89
CA ILE A 64 11.02 -16.80 -2.49
C ILE A 64 12.20 -16.91 -1.54
N TYR A 65 13.29 -17.48 -2.03
CA TYR A 65 14.50 -17.73 -1.24
C TYR A 65 15.66 -16.87 -1.75
N THR A 66 16.32 -16.15 -0.85
CA THR A 66 17.56 -15.43 -1.19
C THR A 66 18.73 -16.41 -1.10
N VAL A 67 19.22 -16.84 -2.26
CA VAL A 67 20.38 -17.72 -2.34
C VAL A 67 21.66 -16.90 -2.37
N THR A 68 22.61 -17.26 -1.54
CA THR A 68 23.91 -16.57 -1.41
C THR A 68 25.02 -17.55 -1.79
N LEU A 69 25.88 -17.17 -2.74
CA LEU A 69 27.14 -17.83 -3.04
C LEU A 69 28.30 -16.94 -2.55
N THR A 70 29.14 -17.54 -1.73
CA THR A 70 30.43 -16.96 -1.34
C THR A 70 31.56 -17.73 -2.03
N ALA A 71 32.38 -17.04 -2.81
CA ALA A 71 33.58 -17.58 -3.43
C ALA A 71 34.82 -17.06 -2.68
N THR A 72 35.80 -17.91 -2.39
CA THR A 72 36.98 -17.56 -1.60
C THR A 72 38.27 -18.03 -2.25
N LYS A 73 39.37 -17.27 -2.03
CA LYS A 73 40.74 -17.66 -2.41
C LYS A 73 41.73 -17.11 -1.41
N GLY A 74 42.31 -17.98 -0.58
CA GLY A 74 43.14 -17.55 0.52
C GLY A 74 42.39 -16.64 1.48
N SER A 75 42.78 -15.36 1.58
CA SER A 75 42.08 -14.33 2.39
C SER A 75 41.06 -13.54 1.61
N ASP A 76 40.99 -13.68 0.31
CA ASP A 76 40.11 -12.89 -0.55
C ASP A 76 38.76 -13.60 -0.71
N SER A 77 37.68 -12.84 -0.80
CA SER A 77 36.34 -13.38 -0.98
C SER A 77 35.44 -12.41 -1.72
N ASP A 78 34.49 -12.95 -2.45
CA ASP A 78 33.38 -12.20 -3.04
C ASP A 78 32.07 -12.94 -2.81
N VAL A 79 30.95 -12.19 -2.80
CA VAL A 79 29.62 -12.69 -2.46
C VAL A 79 28.61 -12.19 -3.47
N VAL A 80 27.79 -13.11 -3.97
CA VAL A 80 26.65 -12.79 -4.84
C VAL A 80 25.36 -13.38 -4.29
N THR A 81 24.25 -12.65 -4.42
CA THR A 81 22.92 -13.09 -4.04
C THR A 81 21.97 -13.04 -5.22
N GLN A 82 21.07 -14.04 -5.31
CA GLN A 82 19.95 -14.04 -6.25
C GLN A 82 18.69 -14.59 -5.57
N SER A 83 17.52 -14.10 -5.97
CA SER A 83 16.24 -14.63 -5.52
C SER A 83 15.85 -15.83 -6.37
N VAL A 84 15.47 -16.93 -5.71
CA VAL A 84 14.93 -18.13 -6.33
C VAL A 84 13.51 -18.32 -5.88
N SER A 85 12.55 -18.30 -6.80
CA SER A 85 11.14 -18.57 -6.51
C SER A 85 10.83 -20.05 -6.73
N ILE A 86 10.22 -20.64 -5.71
CA ILE A 86 9.75 -22.04 -5.72
C ILE A 86 8.24 -22.00 -5.69
N SER A 87 7.58 -22.30 -6.82
CA SER A 87 6.13 -22.30 -6.95
C SER A 87 5.66 -23.35 -7.97
N ASN A 88 4.43 -23.84 -7.78
CA ASN A 88 3.81 -24.78 -8.71
C ASN A 88 3.06 -24.01 -9.80
N THR A 89 3.76 -23.65 -10.87
CA THR A 89 3.20 -22.87 -11.97
C THR A 89 1.92 -23.49 -12.58
N ALA A 90 1.79 -24.82 -12.58
CA ALA A 90 0.58 -25.47 -13.11
C ALA A 90 -0.62 -25.27 -12.17
N GLU A 91 -0.40 -25.30 -10.87
CA GLU A 91 -1.42 -24.99 -9.86
C GLU A 91 -1.77 -23.49 -9.88
N GLU A 92 -0.77 -22.60 -9.93
CA GLU A 92 -0.96 -21.17 -10.09
C GLU A 92 -1.79 -20.84 -11.33
N LEU A 93 -1.49 -21.47 -12.47
CA LEU A 93 -2.27 -21.30 -13.70
C LEU A 93 -3.71 -21.78 -13.52
N ALA A 94 -3.93 -22.90 -12.86
CA ALA A 94 -5.27 -23.43 -12.59
C ALA A 94 -6.09 -22.47 -11.71
N ILE A 95 -5.49 -21.92 -10.65
CA ILE A 95 -6.13 -20.94 -9.77
C ILE A 95 -6.42 -19.63 -10.52
N LEU A 96 -5.42 -19.11 -11.26
CA LEU A 96 -5.53 -17.84 -11.98
C LEU A 96 -6.63 -17.85 -13.05
N THR A 97 -6.80 -19.01 -13.73
CA THR A 97 -7.73 -19.15 -14.86
C THR A 97 -9.01 -19.93 -14.54
N GLY A 98 -9.14 -20.49 -13.31
CA GLY A 98 -10.26 -21.38 -12.99
C GLY A 98 -10.35 -22.63 -13.90
N GLY A 99 -9.21 -23.00 -14.49
CA GLY A 99 -9.11 -24.12 -15.46
C GLY A 99 -9.60 -23.80 -16.87
N THR A 100 -10.32 -22.72 -17.09
CA THR A 100 -10.79 -22.24 -18.42
C THR A 100 -10.61 -20.75 -18.62
N SER A 101 -11.35 -19.94 -17.88
CA SER A 101 -11.32 -18.48 -17.91
C SER A 101 -11.81 -17.93 -16.57
N LYS A 102 -11.08 -16.99 -15.99
CA LYS A 102 -11.47 -16.33 -14.74
C LYS A 102 -11.27 -14.82 -14.86
N SER A 103 -12.30 -14.06 -14.46
CA SER A 103 -12.27 -12.60 -14.40
C SER A 103 -11.90 -12.15 -12.98
N TRP A 104 -10.94 -11.28 -12.88
CA TRP A 104 -10.48 -10.64 -11.65
C TRP A 104 -10.82 -9.16 -11.65
N LYS A 105 -11.21 -8.63 -10.50
CA LYS A 105 -11.57 -7.22 -10.30
C LYS A 105 -10.81 -6.66 -9.12
N LEU A 106 -10.67 -5.35 -9.04
CA LEU A 106 -10.09 -4.70 -7.86
C LEU A 106 -10.92 -4.99 -6.60
N LEU A 107 -10.24 -5.15 -5.48
CA LEU A 107 -10.83 -5.38 -4.17
C LEU A 107 -11.80 -4.24 -3.81
N ARG A 108 -13.04 -4.58 -3.39
CA ARG A 108 -14.07 -3.60 -2.96
C ARG A 108 -14.23 -3.51 -1.44
N THR A 109 -13.73 -4.51 -0.69
CA THR A 109 -13.80 -4.53 0.78
C THR A 109 -12.51 -4.00 1.39
N VAL A 110 -12.50 -2.70 1.66
CA VAL A 110 -11.33 -2.01 2.22
C VAL A 110 -11.25 -2.19 3.73
N SER A 111 -10.06 -2.42 4.24
CA SER A 111 -9.74 -2.46 5.67
C SER A 111 -8.28 -2.07 5.91
N LEU A 112 -7.92 -1.77 7.15
CA LEU A 112 -6.54 -1.41 7.48
C LEU A 112 -5.54 -2.48 7.01
N GLY A 113 -4.58 -2.06 6.20
CA GLY A 113 -3.57 -2.93 5.59
C GLY A 113 -4.08 -3.79 4.43
N ARG A 114 -5.29 -3.53 3.92
CA ARG A 114 -5.88 -4.25 2.79
C ARG A 114 -6.64 -3.29 1.87
N TRP A 115 -5.97 -2.84 0.82
CA TRP A 115 -6.48 -1.91 -0.16
C TRP A 115 -6.41 -2.49 -1.58
N PRO A 116 -7.27 -2.04 -2.51
CA PRO A 116 -7.18 -2.46 -3.92
C PRO A 116 -5.89 -2.03 -4.59
N LEU A 117 -5.41 -0.83 -4.26
CA LEU A 117 -4.17 -0.23 -4.76
C LEU A 117 -3.44 0.44 -3.59
N GLU A 118 -2.14 0.25 -3.49
CA GLU A 118 -1.30 0.98 -2.55
C GLU A 118 0.09 1.22 -3.14
N VAL A 119 0.73 2.29 -2.68
CA VAL A 119 2.11 2.64 -3.00
C VAL A 119 2.84 3.07 -1.74
N GLY A 120 4.08 2.67 -1.62
CA GLY A 120 4.93 2.98 -0.47
C GLY A 120 6.40 2.79 -0.76
N PRO A 121 7.27 3.01 0.26
CA PRO A 121 8.70 2.82 0.12
C PRO A 121 9.03 1.33 -0.05
N PHE A 122 10.12 1.03 -0.76
CA PHE A 122 10.52 -0.34 -1.08
C PHE A 122 10.62 -1.27 0.14
N ASP A 123 11.02 -0.74 1.30
CA ASP A 123 11.12 -1.50 2.56
C ASP A 123 9.78 -1.78 3.26
N ARG A 124 8.66 -1.29 2.71
CA ARG A 124 7.28 -1.41 3.24
C ARG A 124 7.11 -0.84 4.66
N SER A 125 8.00 0.05 5.08
CA SER A 125 7.94 0.69 6.41
C SER A 125 6.71 1.59 6.60
N SER A 126 6.10 2.04 5.50
CA SER A 126 4.90 2.86 5.50
C SER A 126 4.10 2.68 4.20
N VAL A 127 2.90 3.22 4.16
CA VAL A 127 2.11 3.38 2.92
C VAL A 127 1.98 4.86 2.65
N TRP A 128 2.42 5.33 1.48
CA TRP A 128 2.31 6.74 1.10
C TRP A 128 0.90 7.10 0.66
N TRP A 129 0.31 6.23 -0.14
CA TRP A 129 -1.05 6.36 -0.62
C TRP A 129 -1.69 4.99 -0.82
N ALA A 130 -3.00 4.90 -0.58
CA ALA A 130 -3.79 3.72 -0.93
C ALA A 130 -5.22 4.13 -1.30
N LEU A 131 -5.79 3.48 -2.31
CA LEU A 131 -7.18 3.68 -2.70
C LEU A 131 -8.10 3.08 -1.62
N GLY A 132 -9.03 3.88 -1.12
CA GLY A 132 -9.88 3.52 0.00
C GLY A 132 -9.30 3.84 1.37
N ARG A 133 -8.18 4.55 1.42
CA ARG A 133 -7.57 5.07 2.64
C ARG A 133 -7.77 6.58 2.71
N ASP A 134 -7.89 7.09 3.93
CA ASP A 134 -7.97 8.51 4.22
C ASP A 134 -9.24 9.13 3.58
N ASN A 135 -9.10 10.12 2.73
CA ASN A 135 -10.22 10.73 1.99
C ASN A 135 -10.34 10.20 0.54
N ASP A 136 -9.55 9.20 0.19
CA ASP A 136 -9.51 8.59 -1.14
C ASP A 136 -10.40 7.34 -1.19
N ASP A 137 -11.71 7.52 -0.96
CA ASP A 137 -12.67 6.42 -1.03
C ASP A 137 -12.66 5.75 -2.40
N ILE A 138 -12.92 4.45 -2.43
CA ILE A 138 -12.98 3.69 -3.70
C ILE A 138 -14.05 4.23 -4.66
N VAL A 139 -15.06 4.96 -4.16
CA VAL A 139 -16.12 5.59 -4.98
C VAL A 139 -15.64 6.76 -5.82
N ILE A 140 -14.45 7.34 -5.55
CA ILE A 140 -13.93 8.45 -6.36
C ILE A 140 -13.38 7.98 -7.71
N ARG A 141 -13.12 6.67 -7.84
CA ARG A 141 -12.66 6.01 -9.07
C ARG A 141 -13.64 4.91 -9.50
N PRO A 142 -14.91 5.23 -9.73
CA PRO A 142 -15.95 4.22 -9.95
C PRO A 142 -15.66 3.33 -11.17
N CYS A 143 -15.06 3.88 -12.22
CA CYS A 143 -14.70 3.17 -13.43
C CYS A 143 -13.61 2.11 -13.21
N THR A 144 -12.71 2.26 -12.24
CA THR A 144 -11.71 1.19 -11.95
C THR A 144 -12.33 0.01 -11.20
N MET A 145 -13.45 0.22 -10.52
CA MET A 145 -14.08 -0.84 -9.71
C MET A 145 -14.92 -1.80 -10.54
N ASN A 146 -15.22 -1.48 -11.81
CA ASN A 146 -15.92 -2.36 -12.75
C ASN A 146 -14.96 -3.00 -13.76
N ASP A 147 -13.70 -2.58 -13.83
CA ASP A 147 -12.66 -3.14 -14.70
C ASP A 147 -12.50 -4.65 -14.48
N GLU A 148 -12.31 -5.38 -15.55
CA GLU A 148 -12.10 -6.82 -15.54
C GLU A 148 -10.76 -7.19 -16.18
N PHE A 149 -10.00 -8.00 -15.45
CA PHE A 149 -8.72 -8.56 -15.85
C PHE A 149 -8.90 -10.07 -16.02
N ILE A 150 -9.09 -10.54 -17.27
CA ILE A 150 -9.54 -11.89 -17.58
C ILE A 150 -8.36 -12.74 -18.06
N PHE A 151 -8.06 -13.81 -17.31
CA PHE A 151 -7.02 -14.76 -17.66
C PHE A 151 -7.63 -16.06 -18.17
N ASN A 152 -7.18 -16.51 -19.33
CA ASN A 152 -7.66 -17.72 -19.98
C ASN A 152 -6.59 -18.82 -19.95
N ALA A 153 -6.99 -20.08 -19.78
CA ALA A 153 -6.08 -21.22 -19.72
C ALA A 153 -5.24 -21.42 -21.00
N ASN A 154 -5.63 -20.81 -22.11
CA ASN A 154 -4.86 -20.79 -23.35
C ASN A 154 -3.72 -19.75 -23.39
N GLY A 155 -3.48 -19.03 -22.29
CA GLY A 155 -2.45 -17.99 -22.20
C GLY A 155 -2.88 -16.60 -22.70
N SER A 156 -4.13 -16.41 -23.08
CA SER A 156 -4.62 -15.08 -23.40
C SER A 156 -5.06 -14.30 -22.16
N PHE A 157 -4.81 -13.00 -22.18
CA PHE A 157 -5.20 -12.02 -21.17
C PHE A 157 -6.09 -10.97 -21.81
N THR A 158 -7.21 -10.63 -21.20
CA THR A 158 -8.11 -9.58 -21.70
C THR A 158 -8.30 -8.52 -20.64
N TYR A 159 -8.09 -7.27 -21.01
CA TYR A 159 -8.55 -6.11 -20.27
C TYR A 159 -9.90 -5.67 -20.83
N ASN A 160 -10.90 -5.53 -19.97
CA ASN A 160 -12.24 -5.04 -20.28
C ASN A 160 -12.59 -3.93 -19.28
N SER A 161 -12.65 -2.71 -19.75
CA SER A 161 -12.99 -1.54 -18.94
C SER A 161 -14.49 -1.38 -18.67
N ASN A 162 -15.32 -2.25 -19.25
CA ASN A 162 -16.78 -2.12 -19.24
C ASN A 162 -17.31 -0.78 -19.76
N GLY A 163 -16.51 -0.11 -20.62
CA GLY A 163 -16.90 1.07 -21.39
C GLY A 163 -16.39 2.40 -20.86
N ASP A 164 -15.80 2.43 -19.67
CA ASP A 164 -15.17 3.61 -19.09
C ASP A 164 -13.84 3.26 -18.41
N PHE A 165 -12.96 4.24 -18.19
CA PHE A 165 -11.67 4.04 -17.58
C PHE A 165 -11.29 5.25 -16.72
N TRP A 166 -10.44 5.01 -15.72
CA TRP A 166 -9.83 6.08 -14.93
C TRP A 166 -8.64 6.69 -15.67
N ALA A 167 -8.75 7.97 -16.00
CA ALA A 167 -7.65 8.72 -16.61
C ALA A 167 -6.60 9.09 -15.55
N GLU A 168 -5.64 8.20 -15.33
CA GLU A 168 -4.61 8.36 -14.31
C GLU A 168 -3.73 9.58 -14.58
N GLY A 169 -3.51 10.39 -13.54
CA GLY A 169 -2.67 11.58 -13.61
C GLY A 169 -1.23 11.25 -13.99
N GLY A 170 -0.64 12.07 -14.86
CA GLY A 170 0.69 11.84 -15.41
C GLY A 170 0.73 10.91 -16.62
N VAL A 171 -0.37 10.22 -16.94
CA VAL A 171 -0.53 9.39 -18.15
C VAL A 171 -1.47 10.06 -19.14
N PHE A 172 -2.69 10.37 -18.70
CA PHE A 172 -3.75 10.90 -19.58
C PHE A 172 -3.96 12.41 -19.42
N GLU A 173 -4.54 13.02 -20.46
CA GLU A 173 -4.99 14.41 -20.45
C GLU A 173 -6.31 14.54 -21.25
N PRO A 174 -7.43 15.00 -20.59
CA PRO A 174 -7.54 15.39 -19.18
C PRO A 174 -7.38 14.18 -18.23
N ALA A 175 -6.99 14.47 -16.98
CA ALA A 175 -6.68 13.46 -15.99
C ALA A 175 -7.59 13.54 -14.75
N ASN A 176 -7.51 12.49 -13.91
CA ASN A 176 -8.16 12.37 -12.61
C ASN A 176 -9.70 12.38 -12.67
N ASP A 177 -10.25 11.72 -13.69
CA ASP A 177 -11.69 11.51 -13.83
C ASP A 177 -11.95 10.23 -14.64
N CYS A 178 -13.19 9.76 -14.62
CA CYS A 178 -13.65 8.65 -15.45
C CYS A 178 -14.08 9.14 -16.82
N PHE A 179 -13.57 8.51 -17.88
CA PHE A 179 -13.92 8.82 -19.26
C PHE A 179 -14.36 7.56 -20.01
N PRO A 180 -15.21 7.69 -21.05
CA PRO A 180 -15.49 6.58 -21.96
C PRO A 180 -14.22 6.01 -22.60
N THR A 181 -14.09 4.69 -22.67
CA THR A 181 -12.93 4.01 -23.29
C THR A 181 -13.00 4.13 -24.82
N THR A 182 -12.67 5.31 -25.32
CA THR A 182 -12.65 5.63 -26.75
C THR A 182 -11.34 6.31 -27.12
N ALA A 183 -10.92 6.20 -28.37
CA ALA A 183 -9.70 6.84 -28.86
C ALA A 183 -9.66 8.37 -28.62
N ALA A 184 -10.82 9.02 -28.50
CA ALA A 184 -10.90 10.46 -28.23
C ALA A 184 -10.50 10.82 -26.77
N HIS A 185 -10.61 9.87 -25.84
CA HIS A 185 -10.28 10.07 -24.43
C HIS A 185 -8.98 9.35 -24.01
N LEU A 186 -8.57 8.33 -24.77
CA LEU A 186 -7.29 7.65 -24.58
C LEU A 186 -6.14 8.46 -25.19
N THR A 187 -5.96 9.67 -24.66
CA THR A 187 -4.94 10.63 -25.11
C THR A 187 -4.09 11.10 -23.93
N GLY A 188 -2.82 11.29 -24.16
CA GLY A 188 -1.88 11.83 -23.19
C GLY A 188 -1.53 13.30 -23.43
N PRO A 189 -0.59 13.85 -22.66
CA PRO A 189 -0.12 15.22 -22.82
C PRO A 189 0.26 15.54 -24.26
N GLY A 190 -0.21 16.72 -24.71
CA GLY A 190 0.02 17.16 -26.10
C GLY A 190 -0.76 16.38 -27.17
N GLY A 191 -1.76 15.58 -26.78
CA GLY A 191 -2.60 14.79 -27.70
C GLY A 191 -1.91 13.51 -28.20
N SER A 192 -0.95 12.97 -27.48
CA SER A 192 -0.32 11.68 -27.81
C SER A 192 -1.35 10.55 -27.77
N ASP A 193 -1.25 9.62 -28.71
CA ASP A 193 -2.15 8.47 -28.82
C ASP A 193 -1.81 7.41 -27.75
N LEU A 194 -2.74 7.17 -26.85
CA LEU A 194 -2.69 6.16 -25.81
C LEU A 194 -3.78 5.08 -25.96
N SER A 195 -4.37 4.97 -27.16
CA SER A 195 -5.47 4.03 -27.44
C SER A 195 -5.11 2.56 -27.15
N ALA A 196 -3.84 2.23 -27.14
CA ALA A 196 -3.35 0.90 -26.76
C ALA A 196 -3.61 0.54 -25.28
N PHE A 197 -3.90 1.51 -24.40
CA PHE A 197 -4.34 1.25 -23.03
C PHE A 197 -5.85 0.95 -22.91
N GLY A 198 -6.59 1.00 -24.01
CA GLY A 198 -8.01 0.63 -24.01
C GLY A 198 -8.24 -0.87 -23.95
N ASP A 199 -9.51 -1.25 -24.08
CA ASP A 199 -9.93 -2.66 -24.11
C ASP A 199 -9.14 -3.45 -25.14
N GLY A 200 -8.64 -4.61 -24.75
CA GLY A 200 -7.79 -5.40 -25.64
C GLY A 200 -7.57 -6.84 -25.19
N VAL A 201 -7.14 -7.65 -26.15
CA VAL A 201 -6.69 -9.03 -25.91
C VAL A 201 -5.18 -9.09 -26.08
N HIS A 202 -4.54 -9.56 -25.04
CA HIS A 202 -3.11 -9.69 -24.88
C HIS A 202 -2.74 -11.14 -24.55
N THR A 203 -1.51 -11.39 -24.14
CA THR A 203 -1.07 -12.68 -23.61
C THR A 203 -0.52 -12.50 -22.20
N PHE A 204 -0.42 -13.59 -21.46
CA PHE A 204 0.27 -13.61 -20.19
C PHE A 204 1.16 -14.86 -20.05
N SER A 205 2.10 -14.80 -19.12
CA SER A 205 2.89 -15.94 -18.68
C SER A 205 3.11 -15.90 -17.16
N LEU A 206 3.17 -17.07 -16.56
CA LEU A 206 3.55 -17.29 -15.16
C LEU A 206 4.89 -17.99 -15.11
N GLY A 207 5.74 -17.64 -14.18
CA GLY A 207 7.01 -18.32 -13.94
C GLY A 207 7.87 -17.56 -12.95
N SER A 208 8.66 -18.30 -12.20
CA SER A 208 9.62 -17.74 -11.23
C SER A 208 9.00 -16.77 -10.21
N GLY A 209 7.73 -17.01 -9.81
CA GLY A 209 7.01 -16.13 -8.88
C GLY A 209 6.56 -14.81 -9.49
N GLN A 210 6.45 -14.77 -10.82
CA GLN A 210 6.07 -13.55 -11.55
C GLN A 210 4.93 -13.83 -12.51
N LEU A 211 4.08 -12.81 -12.69
CA LEU A 211 3.05 -12.72 -13.71
C LEU A 211 3.45 -11.63 -14.71
N THR A 212 3.63 -12.00 -15.97
CA THR A 212 3.92 -11.05 -17.05
C THR A 212 2.73 -10.97 -17.98
N VAL A 213 2.20 -9.75 -18.24
CA VAL A 213 1.24 -9.47 -19.31
C VAL A 213 2.00 -8.88 -20.50
N SER A 214 1.69 -9.35 -21.71
CA SER A 214 2.45 -9.01 -22.93
C SER A 214 1.52 -8.65 -24.09
N GLY A 215 1.86 -7.57 -24.76
CA GLY A 215 1.12 -6.92 -25.85
C GLY A 215 1.22 -5.40 -25.66
N LEU A 216 1.21 -4.63 -26.72
CA LEU A 216 1.28 -3.17 -26.61
C LEU A 216 0.10 -2.66 -25.79
N GLY A 217 0.38 -1.98 -24.69
CA GLY A 217 -0.61 -1.42 -23.78
C GLY A 217 -1.20 -2.40 -22.77
N ALA A 218 -0.69 -3.65 -22.67
CA ALA A 218 -1.09 -4.58 -21.62
C ALA A 218 -0.66 -4.07 -20.24
N PHE A 219 -1.60 -4.04 -19.29
CA PHE A 219 -1.36 -3.63 -17.90
C PHE A 219 -2.40 -4.29 -16.98
N ILE A 220 -2.16 -4.23 -15.67
CA ILE A 220 -3.12 -4.62 -14.63
C ILE A 220 -3.35 -3.44 -13.70
N ALA A 221 -4.61 -3.09 -13.47
CA ALA A 221 -5.14 -2.06 -12.59
C ALA A 221 -4.82 -0.61 -13.00
N LEU A 222 -3.56 -0.19 -13.03
CA LEU A 222 -3.17 1.18 -13.41
C LEU A 222 -2.18 1.18 -14.56
N PRO A 223 -2.46 1.91 -15.66
CA PRO A 223 -1.60 1.94 -16.84
C PRO A 223 -0.22 2.57 -16.59
N LYS A 224 -0.05 3.33 -15.51
CA LYS A 224 1.25 3.90 -15.14
C LYS A 224 2.22 2.92 -14.49
N ILE A 225 1.75 1.74 -14.05
CA ILE A 225 2.61 0.74 -13.41
C ILE A 225 3.35 -0.05 -14.50
N GLY A 226 4.64 0.20 -14.64
CA GLY A 226 5.57 -0.54 -15.50
C GLY A 226 6.35 -1.60 -14.72
N THR A 227 7.28 -2.30 -15.39
CA THR A 227 8.10 -3.35 -14.77
C THR A 227 9.06 -2.77 -13.74
N ASP A 228 9.86 -1.82 -13.96
CA ASP A 228 10.83 -1.26 -12.99
C ASP A 228 10.70 0.27 -12.86
N ALA A 229 9.60 0.84 -13.33
CA ALA A 229 9.35 2.28 -13.34
C ALA A 229 7.87 2.60 -13.46
N GLU A 230 7.46 3.78 -13.02
CA GLU A 230 6.21 4.36 -13.50
C GLU A 230 6.39 4.84 -14.95
N VAL A 231 5.37 4.58 -15.77
CA VAL A 231 5.37 4.86 -17.20
C VAL A 231 4.19 5.76 -17.58
N ASN A 232 4.33 6.48 -18.68
CA ASN A 232 3.27 7.34 -19.24
C ASN A 232 2.96 7.05 -20.71
N VAL A 233 3.50 5.95 -21.22
CA VAL A 233 3.26 5.47 -22.58
C VAL A 233 3.04 3.95 -22.57
N PRO A 234 2.25 3.39 -23.52
CA PRO A 234 2.02 1.96 -23.61
C PRO A 234 3.32 1.16 -23.72
N GLN A 235 3.45 0.14 -22.84
CA GLN A 235 4.57 -0.80 -22.85
C GLN A 235 4.21 -2.04 -23.66
N THR A 236 5.20 -2.79 -24.13
CA THR A 236 4.98 -4.07 -24.84
C THR A 236 4.84 -5.25 -23.89
N SER A 237 5.26 -5.10 -22.64
CA SER A 237 5.02 -6.05 -21.56
C SER A 237 5.20 -5.36 -20.22
N VAL A 238 4.48 -5.84 -19.20
CA VAL A 238 4.65 -5.44 -17.80
C VAL A 238 4.74 -6.71 -16.95
N GLN A 239 5.74 -6.76 -16.10
CA GLN A 239 6.01 -7.86 -15.18
C GLN A 239 5.66 -7.44 -13.75
N TYR A 240 5.00 -8.33 -13.05
CA TYR A 240 4.60 -8.16 -11.65
C TYR A 240 5.12 -9.33 -10.82
N ASP A 241 5.58 -9.06 -9.62
CA ASP A 241 5.86 -10.09 -8.62
C ASP A 241 4.54 -10.66 -8.09
N LEU A 242 4.40 -11.99 -8.12
CA LEU A 242 3.23 -12.71 -7.63
C LEU A 242 3.38 -12.93 -6.11
N VAL A 243 2.81 -12.00 -5.33
CA VAL A 243 2.91 -12.02 -3.85
C VAL A 243 1.97 -13.05 -3.25
N LYS A 244 0.78 -13.18 -3.82
CA LYS A 244 -0.24 -14.13 -3.37
C LYS A 244 -1.18 -14.51 -4.51
N LEU A 245 -1.46 -15.79 -4.61
CA LEU A 245 -2.56 -16.33 -5.42
C LEU A 245 -3.21 -17.46 -4.62
N SER A 246 -4.48 -17.32 -4.29
CA SER A 246 -5.18 -18.30 -3.44
C SER A 246 -6.65 -18.41 -3.79
N GLU A 247 -7.17 -19.63 -3.75
CA GLU A 247 -8.60 -19.93 -3.79
C GLU A 247 -9.21 -19.83 -2.38
N GLY A 248 -10.50 -19.53 -2.32
CA GLY A 248 -11.26 -19.43 -1.07
C GLY A 248 -12.72 -19.10 -1.35
N THR A 249 -13.45 -18.62 -0.37
CA THR A 249 -14.81 -18.03 -0.57
C THR A 249 -14.73 -16.78 -1.45
N THR A 250 -13.58 -16.16 -1.50
CA THR A 250 -13.18 -15.08 -2.39
C THR A 250 -11.75 -15.35 -2.78
N ASP A 251 -11.52 -15.61 -4.05
CA ASP A 251 -10.17 -15.80 -4.55
C ASP A 251 -9.41 -14.49 -4.47
N THR A 252 -8.13 -14.57 -4.18
CA THR A 252 -7.28 -13.39 -4.00
C THR A 252 -6.01 -13.51 -4.84
N LEU A 253 -5.74 -12.47 -5.62
CA LEU A 253 -4.50 -12.24 -6.36
C LEU A 253 -3.87 -10.94 -5.89
N ILE A 254 -2.65 -11.02 -5.33
CA ILE A 254 -1.85 -9.84 -4.95
C ILE A 254 -0.60 -9.79 -5.81
N LEU A 255 -0.44 -8.68 -6.49
CA LEU A 255 0.69 -8.38 -7.36
C LEU A 255 1.46 -7.18 -6.83
N GLU A 256 2.77 -7.17 -7.01
CA GLU A 256 3.63 -6.01 -6.75
C GLU A 256 4.47 -5.68 -7.98
N SER A 257 4.76 -4.40 -8.14
CA SER A 257 5.81 -3.89 -9.03
C SER A 257 6.73 -3.00 -8.21
N ASN A 258 7.98 -3.41 -8.08
CA ASN A 258 9.01 -2.61 -7.44
C ASN A 258 9.64 -1.69 -8.49
N TYR A 259 9.94 -0.45 -8.13
CA TYR A 259 10.43 0.52 -9.11
C TYR A 259 11.40 1.54 -8.51
N LYS A 260 12.17 2.18 -9.39
CA LYS A 260 13.14 3.22 -9.07
C LYS A 260 12.61 4.58 -9.49
N PHE A 261 12.92 5.60 -8.70
CA PHE A 261 12.69 6.98 -9.12
C PHE A 261 13.66 7.36 -10.24
N GLY A 262 13.22 8.24 -11.13
CA GLY A 262 14.07 8.75 -12.20
C GLY A 262 15.38 9.35 -11.65
N GLY A 263 16.52 8.84 -12.14
CA GLY A 263 17.86 9.24 -11.69
C GLY A 263 18.45 8.39 -10.58
N ASN A 264 17.72 7.44 -9.99
CA ASN A 264 18.30 6.48 -9.05
C ASN A 264 19.20 5.48 -9.79
N THR A 265 20.52 5.54 -9.49
CA THR A 265 21.54 4.61 -10.04
C THR A 265 21.98 3.54 -9.05
N SER A 266 21.35 3.50 -7.83
CA SER A 266 21.61 2.45 -6.85
C SER A 266 21.12 1.09 -7.36
N GLY A 267 21.64 0.02 -6.80
CA GLY A 267 21.17 -1.34 -7.10
C GLY A 267 19.80 -1.68 -6.51
N THR A 268 19.24 -0.81 -5.63
CA THR A 268 17.99 -1.05 -4.90
C THR A 268 16.84 -0.23 -5.47
N ASP A 269 15.62 -0.77 -5.39
CA ASP A 269 14.40 -0.04 -5.71
C ASP A 269 14.07 1.01 -4.64
N ASP A 270 13.29 2.03 -5.00
CA ASP A 270 12.89 3.11 -4.09
C ASP A 270 11.50 2.89 -3.54
N ALA A 271 10.62 2.27 -4.32
CA ALA A 271 9.20 2.16 -4.02
C ALA A 271 8.60 0.85 -4.57
N TYR A 272 7.37 0.56 -4.12
CA TYR A 272 6.54 -0.51 -4.67
C TYR A 272 5.13 0.01 -4.97
N TRP A 273 4.51 -0.56 -5.98
CA TRP A 273 3.06 -0.61 -6.16
C TRP A 273 2.55 -1.98 -5.77
N ARG A 274 1.44 -2.07 -5.03
CA ARG A 274 0.71 -3.31 -4.77
C ARG A 274 -0.70 -3.20 -5.30
N ILE A 275 -1.13 -4.26 -5.97
CA ILE A 275 -2.45 -4.43 -6.56
C ILE A 275 -3.12 -5.62 -5.88
N THR A 276 -4.34 -5.43 -5.37
CA THR A 276 -5.13 -6.54 -4.84
C THR A 276 -6.36 -6.75 -5.71
N LEU A 277 -6.40 -7.89 -6.37
CA LEU A 277 -7.52 -8.35 -7.17
C LEU A 277 -8.24 -9.49 -6.47
N VAL A 278 -9.53 -9.61 -6.73
CA VAL A 278 -10.41 -10.66 -6.21
C VAL A 278 -11.29 -11.24 -7.30
N HIS A 279 -11.70 -12.50 -7.09
CA HIS A 279 -12.73 -13.15 -7.88
C HIS A 279 -13.79 -13.76 -6.94
N TYR A 280 -15.04 -13.63 -7.33
CA TYR A 280 -16.20 -14.22 -6.66
C TYR A 280 -16.83 -15.23 -7.59
N ASP A 281 -16.92 -16.51 -7.19
CA ASP A 281 -17.59 -17.57 -7.96
C ASP A 281 -19.05 -17.25 -8.23
N ASN A 282 -19.68 -16.55 -7.30
CA ASN A 282 -21.04 -16.06 -7.43
C ASN A 282 -21.07 -14.54 -7.40
N THR A 283 -21.53 -13.91 -8.47
CA THR A 283 -21.65 -12.45 -8.57
C THR A 283 -22.61 -11.83 -7.53
N ALA A 284 -23.49 -12.63 -6.90
CA ALA A 284 -24.32 -12.18 -5.78
C ALA A 284 -23.52 -11.94 -4.49
N ASP A 285 -22.32 -12.52 -4.38
CA ASP A 285 -21.41 -12.36 -3.25
C ASP A 285 -20.43 -11.18 -3.46
N GLU A 286 -20.40 -10.63 -4.68
CA GLU A 286 -19.59 -9.45 -4.99
C GLU A 286 -20.14 -8.24 -4.21
N PRO A 287 -19.35 -7.65 -3.29
CA PRO A 287 -19.84 -6.56 -2.47
C PRO A 287 -20.05 -5.29 -3.31
N PRO A 288 -20.97 -4.41 -2.88
CA PRO A 288 -21.12 -3.10 -3.50
C PRO A 288 -19.87 -2.25 -3.29
N VAL A 289 -19.72 -1.22 -4.09
CA VAL A 289 -18.73 -0.15 -3.85
C VAL A 289 -19.40 0.88 -2.96
N VAL A 290 -18.82 1.12 -1.77
CA VAL A 290 -19.42 1.97 -0.73
C VAL A 290 -18.56 3.19 -0.46
N GLY A 291 -19.21 4.35 -0.42
CA GLY A 291 -18.60 5.60 -0.02
C GLY A 291 -19.64 6.72 0.09
N PHE A 292 -19.27 7.79 0.75
CA PHE A 292 -20.16 8.91 0.99
C PHE A 292 -19.39 10.20 1.23
N THR A 293 -20.09 11.33 1.11
CA THR A 293 -19.62 12.63 1.56
C THR A 293 -20.52 13.16 2.67
N ALA A 294 -20.01 14.08 3.48
CA ALA A 294 -20.75 14.75 4.53
C ALA A 294 -20.55 16.26 4.41
N ASP A 295 -21.65 17.00 4.45
CA ASP A 295 -21.68 18.44 4.57
C ASP A 295 -22.21 18.82 5.97
N VAL A 296 -21.43 19.60 6.71
CA VAL A 296 -21.73 19.90 8.12
C VAL A 296 -22.02 21.38 8.29
N ALA A 297 -23.20 21.68 8.78
CA ALA A 297 -23.61 23.01 9.20
C ALA A 297 -23.91 22.97 10.71
N GLU A 298 -23.02 23.55 11.52
CA GLU A 298 -23.12 23.54 12.99
C GLU A 298 -23.21 22.09 13.54
N LYS A 299 -24.35 21.70 14.08
CA LYS A 299 -24.61 20.35 14.62
C LYS A 299 -25.33 19.43 13.66
N VAL A 300 -25.66 19.91 12.46
CA VAL A 300 -26.40 19.13 11.45
C VAL A 300 -25.43 18.64 10.39
N ALA A 301 -25.36 17.35 10.18
CA ALA A 301 -24.64 16.72 9.07
C ALA A 301 -25.63 16.19 8.04
N THR A 302 -25.42 16.57 6.78
CA THR A 302 -26.14 16.05 5.61
C THR A 302 -25.22 15.08 4.91
N PHE A 303 -25.64 13.83 4.78
CA PHE A 303 -24.85 12.79 4.15
C PHE A 303 -25.33 12.53 2.72
N THR A 304 -24.40 12.52 1.79
CA THR A 304 -24.65 12.11 0.40
C THR A 304 -24.00 10.76 0.17
N ASN A 305 -24.82 9.77 -0.13
CA ASN A 305 -24.38 8.42 -0.47
C ASN A 305 -23.89 8.38 -1.92
N ASN A 306 -22.62 8.08 -2.13
CA ASN A 306 -21.99 7.93 -3.43
C ASN A 306 -21.79 6.45 -3.82
N SER A 307 -22.33 5.53 -3.01
CA SER A 307 -22.22 4.09 -3.26
C SER A 307 -22.97 3.68 -4.52
N TYR A 308 -22.48 2.68 -5.19
CA TYR A 308 -23.18 2.02 -6.29
C TYR A 308 -23.18 0.50 -6.11
N ASP A 309 -24.06 -0.18 -6.83
CA ASP A 309 -24.28 -1.64 -6.72
C ASP A 309 -24.89 -2.09 -5.37
N ALA A 310 -25.24 -1.19 -4.46
CA ALA A 310 -25.88 -1.53 -3.19
C ALA A 310 -27.41 -1.55 -3.32
N THR A 311 -28.07 -2.50 -2.66
CA THR A 311 -29.53 -2.62 -2.60
C THR A 311 -30.13 -2.13 -1.29
N SER A 312 -29.29 -2.00 -0.24
CA SER A 312 -29.69 -1.44 1.06
C SER A 312 -28.51 -0.80 1.76
N TYR A 313 -28.81 0.09 2.70
CA TYR A 313 -27.87 0.91 3.43
C TYR A 313 -28.10 0.86 4.93
N ASN A 314 -27.05 0.97 5.70
CA ASN A 314 -27.09 1.16 7.14
C ASN A 314 -26.00 2.15 7.57
N TRP A 315 -26.43 3.27 8.13
CA TRP A 315 -25.57 4.29 8.69
C TRP A 315 -25.41 4.13 10.19
N ASN A 316 -24.19 4.28 10.67
CA ASN A 316 -23.87 4.49 12.08
C ASN A 316 -23.18 5.83 12.19
N PHE A 317 -23.79 6.78 12.90
CA PHE A 317 -23.28 8.16 13.00
C PHE A 317 -22.17 8.33 14.05
N GLY A 318 -21.79 7.26 14.77
CA GLY A 318 -20.73 7.31 15.77
C GLY A 318 -21.13 7.86 17.12
N ASP A 319 -22.39 8.29 17.29
CA ASP A 319 -22.98 8.81 18.53
C ASP A 319 -24.00 7.83 19.14
N GLY A 320 -24.12 6.63 18.57
CA GLY A 320 -25.09 5.59 18.95
C GLY A 320 -26.37 5.60 18.13
N ASN A 321 -26.57 6.59 17.26
CA ASN A 321 -27.72 6.65 16.35
C ASN A 321 -27.40 6.00 15.00
N THR A 322 -28.43 5.52 14.33
CA THR A 322 -28.33 4.83 13.02
C THR A 322 -29.44 5.28 12.07
N SER A 323 -29.27 5.05 10.75
CA SER A 323 -30.29 5.28 9.72
C SER A 323 -30.19 4.24 8.61
N ALA A 324 -31.31 3.90 7.98
CA ALA A 324 -31.37 3.10 6.75
C ALA A 324 -31.72 3.93 5.50
N GLU A 325 -31.82 5.22 5.62
CA GLU A 325 -32.11 6.11 4.49
C GLU A 325 -30.92 6.16 3.53
N ALA A 326 -31.18 6.38 2.24
CA ALA A 326 -30.13 6.50 1.25
C ALA A 326 -29.25 7.72 1.51
N ASN A 327 -29.83 8.87 1.81
CA ASN A 327 -29.13 10.14 2.08
C ASN A 327 -29.69 10.75 3.35
N PRO A 328 -29.23 10.34 4.54
CA PRO A 328 -29.79 10.85 5.80
C PRO A 328 -29.27 12.23 6.15
N VAL A 329 -30.06 12.95 6.95
CA VAL A 329 -29.65 14.12 7.68
C VAL A 329 -29.66 13.78 9.16
N HIS A 330 -28.53 14.01 9.85
CA HIS A 330 -28.39 13.72 11.27
C HIS A 330 -28.00 14.95 12.07
N THR A 331 -28.64 15.13 13.24
CA THR A 331 -28.34 16.21 14.17
C THR A 331 -27.65 15.65 15.41
N TYR A 332 -26.41 16.05 15.62
CA TYR A 332 -25.63 15.66 16.78
C TYR A 332 -26.00 16.51 18.02
N VAL A 333 -26.11 15.88 19.15
CA VAL A 333 -26.40 16.59 20.43
C VAL A 333 -25.17 17.36 20.89
N ASN A 334 -23.99 16.75 20.82
CA ASN A 334 -22.74 17.31 21.31
C ASN A 334 -21.77 17.61 20.16
N PRO A 335 -20.95 18.68 20.27
CA PRO A 335 -19.79 18.85 19.42
C PRO A 335 -18.79 17.72 19.63
N GLY A 336 -18.02 17.40 18.59
CA GLY A 336 -17.02 16.34 18.67
C GLY A 336 -16.60 15.83 17.29
N VAL A 337 -15.68 14.89 17.29
CA VAL A 337 -15.29 14.12 16.10
C VAL A 337 -15.96 12.76 16.17
N TYR A 338 -16.77 12.46 15.19
CA TYR A 338 -17.53 11.21 15.10
C TYR A 338 -17.04 10.35 13.94
N THR A 339 -16.79 9.07 14.19
CA THR A 339 -16.56 8.13 13.10
C THR A 339 -17.90 7.67 12.55
N VAL A 340 -18.27 8.21 11.40
CA VAL A 340 -19.48 7.81 10.69
C VAL A 340 -19.15 6.64 9.77
N THR A 341 -19.97 5.59 9.82
CA THR A 341 -19.82 4.40 8.98
C THR A 341 -21.08 4.17 8.16
N LEU A 342 -20.92 4.07 6.84
CA LEU A 342 -21.96 3.58 5.93
C LEU A 342 -21.64 2.13 5.57
N THR A 343 -22.62 1.25 5.77
CA THR A 343 -22.57 -0.14 5.26
C THR A 343 -23.59 -0.28 4.14
N GLY A 344 -23.13 -0.70 2.96
CA GLY A 344 -23.97 -1.07 1.82
C GLY A 344 -24.02 -2.61 1.68
N THR A 345 -25.16 -3.14 1.25
CA THR A 345 -25.31 -4.58 0.99
C THR A 345 -25.91 -4.84 -0.39
N LYS A 346 -25.53 -6.00 -1.00
CA LYS A 346 -26.07 -6.51 -2.25
C LYS A 346 -26.06 -8.04 -2.18
N GLY A 347 -27.24 -8.67 -2.22
CA GLY A 347 -27.31 -10.13 -2.02
C GLY A 347 -26.71 -10.54 -0.67
N SER A 348 -25.69 -11.41 -0.70
CA SER A 348 -24.89 -11.81 0.47
C SER A 348 -23.64 -10.95 0.66
N GLY A 349 -23.25 -10.16 -0.35
CA GLY A 349 -22.09 -9.26 -0.29
C GLY A 349 -22.37 -7.97 0.48
N SER A 350 -21.40 -7.53 1.28
CA SER A 350 -21.45 -6.26 2.00
C SER A 350 -20.08 -5.57 2.03
N ALA A 351 -20.11 -4.24 2.02
CA ALA A 351 -18.93 -3.42 2.22
C ALA A 351 -19.26 -2.21 3.10
N SER A 352 -18.24 -1.60 3.69
CA SER A 352 -18.41 -0.40 4.52
C SER A 352 -17.34 0.63 4.19
N ALA A 353 -17.73 1.91 4.30
CA ALA A 353 -16.84 3.05 4.30
C ALA A 353 -17.01 3.83 5.60
N SER A 354 -15.91 4.36 6.14
CA SER A 354 -15.93 5.16 7.36
C SER A 354 -15.19 6.47 7.14
N ARG A 355 -15.78 7.56 7.68
CA ARG A 355 -15.14 8.89 7.69
C ARG A 355 -15.27 9.52 9.07
N MET A 356 -14.28 10.31 9.44
CA MET A 356 -14.41 11.20 10.59
C MET A 356 -15.13 12.46 10.17
N VAL A 357 -16.20 12.79 10.92
CA VAL A 357 -17.02 13.98 10.74
C VAL A 357 -16.87 14.86 11.97
N THR A 358 -16.37 16.07 11.77
CA THR A 358 -16.18 17.04 12.85
C THR A 358 -17.43 17.90 12.99
N ILE A 359 -18.08 17.78 14.12
CA ILE A 359 -19.23 18.59 14.50
C ILE A 359 -18.74 19.74 15.36
N SER A 360 -18.81 20.96 14.83
CA SER A 360 -18.53 22.17 15.59
C SER A 360 -19.77 22.54 16.41
N GLY A 361 -19.58 22.81 17.69
CA GLY A 361 -20.61 23.48 18.47
C GLY A 361 -20.51 24.98 18.28
N ASP A 362 -21.47 25.70 18.83
CA ASP A 362 -21.33 27.15 19.07
C ASP A 362 -20.13 27.37 19.98
N MET A 363 -18.94 27.44 19.41
CA MET A 363 -17.74 27.82 20.13
C MET A 363 -17.82 29.31 20.43
N THR A 364 -18.60 29.64 21.44
CA THR A 364 -18.55 31.00 22.03
C THR A 364 -17.29 31.10 22.90
N ALA A 365 -16.75 32.30 23.02
CA ALA A 365 -15.65 32.55 23.97
C ALA A 365 -15.98 32.01 25.37
N GLY A 366 -17.26 31.97 25.75
CA GLY A 366 -17.75 31.40 27.00
C GLY A 366 -17.46 29.91 27.18
N ASN A 367 -17.34 29.13 26.10
CA ASN A 367 -17.04 27.69 26.16
C ASN A 367 -15.57 27.40 26.48
N LEU A 368 -14.67 28.32 26.17
CA LEU A 368 -13.25 28.24 26.47
C LEU A 368 -12.89 28.78 27.85
N ILE A 369 -13.72 29.71 28.39
CA ILE A 369 -13.48 30.43 29.63
C ILE A 369 -13.99 29.62 30.82
N GLY A 370 -13.27 29.69 31.96
CA GLY A 370 -13.74 29.16 33.24
C GLY A 370 -13.17 27.84 33.67
N GLY A 371 -12.16 27.35 32.96
CA GLY A 371 -11.42 26.13 33.32
C GLY A 371 -10.07 26.05 32.64
N ALA A 372 -9.21 25.14 33.12
CA ALA A 372 -7.99 24.77 32.46
C ALA A 372 -8.26 23.61 31.51
N TRP A 373 -7.82 23.75 30.27
CA TRP A 373 -7.86 22.69 29.26
C TRP A 373 -6.58 21.89 29.31
N ARG A 374 -6.67 20.58 29.11
CA ARG A 374 -5.51 19.67 29.07
C ARG A 374 -5.60 18.73 27.90
N VAL A 375 -4.45 18.28 27.40
CA VAL A 375 -4.39 17.18 26.44
C VAL A 375 -4.89 15.90 27.12
N ARG A 376 -5.86 15.25 26.50
CA ARG A 376 -6.41 14.00 27.04
C ARG A 376 -5.41 12.85 26.86
N ASN A 377 -5.13 12.09 27.91
CA ASN A 377 -4.34 10.85 27.80
C ASN A 377 -5.18 9.74 27.15
N ALA A 378 -5.30 9.78 25.83
CA ALA A 378 -6.00 8.79 25.02
C ALA A 378 -5.51 8.83 23.58
N ALA A 379 -5.76 7.76 22.83
CA ALA A 379 -5.54 7.74 21.38
C ALA A 379 -6.23 8.93 20.70
N ASN A 380 -5.61 9.44 19.66
CA ASN A 380 -6.10 10.58 18.85
C ASN A 380 -6.24 11.91 19.63
N SER A 381 -5.53 12.08 20.75
CA SER A 381 -5.53 13.36 21.48
C SER A 381 -4.70 14.44 20.78
N ILE A 382 -3.68 14.03 20.01
CA ILE A 382 -2.89 14.87 19.11
C ILE A 382 -2.71 14.08 17.82
N PHE A 383 -3.00 14.73 16.70
CA PHE A 383 -2.84 14.13 15.39
C PHE A 383 -2.60 15.18 14.31
N VAL A 384 -2.05 14.74 13.18
CA VAL A 384 -1.78 15.56 12.00
C VAL A 384 -2.34 14.84 10.78
N GLY A 385 -3.00 15.57 9.91
CA GLY A 385 -3.59 15.04 8.68
C GLY A 385 -3.85 16.12 7.64
N PRO A 386 -4.32 15.74 6.45
CA PRO A 386 -4.53 16.64 5.33
C PRO A 386 -5.74 17.57 5.50
N GLY A 387 -6.59 17.32 6.49
CA GLY A 387 -7.79 18.12 6.76
C GLY A 387 -8.15 18.18 8.23
N LEU A 388 -9.04 19.08 8.59
CA LEU A 388 -9.50 19.25 9.97
C LEU A 388 -10.19 17.97 10.47
N GLY A 389 -9.68 17.42 11.58
CA GLY A 389 -10.19 16.19 12.18
C GLY A 389 -9.62 14.91 11.59
N SER A 390 -8.76 14.98 10.56
CA SER A 390 -8.10 13.81 9.97
C SER A 390 -6.80 13.47 10.72
N PRO A 391 -6.62 12.23 11.21
CA PRO A 391 -5.37 11.75 11.83
C PRO A 391 -4.42 11.07 10.83
N ASP A 392 -4.65 11.25 9.54
CA ASP A 392 -4.16 10.34 8.49
C ASP A 392 -2.64 10.38 8.28
N TRP A 393 -1.97 11.46 8.64
CA TRP A 393 -0.51 11.53 8.52
C TRP A 393 0.21 11.00 9.76
N TRP A 394 -0.31 11.32 10.94
CA TRP A 394 0.28 10.89 12.19
C TRP A 394 -0.69 11.06 13.36
N GLN A 395 -0.63 10.14 14.32
CA GLN A 395 -1.37 10.16 15.57
C GLN A 395 -0.44 9.84 16.72
N VAL A 396 -0.60 10.54 17.84
CA VAL A 396 0.16 10.22 19.04
C VAL A 396 -0.25 8.84 19.58
N PRO A 397 0.69 7.87 19.71
CA PRO A 397 0.40 6.61 20.36
C PRO A 397 0.03 6.83 21.83
N PRO A 398 -0.93 6.08 22.41
CA PRO A 398 -1.27 6.19 23.83
C PRO A 398 -0.07 6.00 24.75
N THR A 399 0.87 5.14 24.38
CA THR A 399 2.11 4.89 25.14
C THR A 399 3.03 6.11 25.24
N TYR A 400 2.92 7.07 24.32
CA TYR A 400 3.68 8.33 24.43
C TYR A 400 3.13 9.27 25.49
N LEU A 401 1.85 9.14 25.82
CA LEU A 401 1.14 10.02 26.76
C LEU A 401 1.04 9.46 28.18
N ASP A 402 1.16 8.15 28.36
CA ASP A 402 0.95 7.46 29.66
C ASP A 402 2.23 7.30 30.50
N GLY A 403 3.38 7.79 30.00
CA GLY A 403 4.66 7.71 30.68
C GLY A 403 5.38 6.35 30.54
N SER A 404 4.89 5.46 29.68
CA SER A 404 5.55 4.17 29.39
C SER A 404 6.68 4.29 28.37
N SER A 405 6.70 5.34 27.56
CA SER A 405 7.78 5.66 26.61
C SER A 405 8.86 6.53 27.25
N THR A 406 10.04 6.59 26.60
CA THR A 406 11.19 7.37 27.07
C THR A 406 11.85 8.13 25.90
N GLY A 407 12.61 9.19 26.22
CA GLY A 407 13.36 9.99 25.23
C GLY A 407 12.44 10.72 24.27
N VAL A 408 12.70 10.58 22.97
CA VAL A 408 11.93 11.28 21.90
C VAL A 408 10.45 10.85 21.85
N ASP A 409 10.15 9.68 22.35
CA ASP A 409 8.79 9.11 22.34
C ASP A 409 8.04 9.37 23.64
N ASP A 410 8.65 10.04 24.62
CA ASP A 410 8.00 10.47 25.86
C ASP A 410 7.34 11.83 25.68
N TRP A 411 6.01 11.83 25.58
CA TRP A 411 5.15 13.01 25.49
C TRP A 411 4.28 13.15 26.74
N SER A 412 4.56 12.38 27.80
CA SER A 412 3.72 12.36 28.99
C SER A 412 3.58 13.71 29.69
N CYS A 413 4.61 14.56 29.58
CA CYS A 413 4.60 15.91 30.15
C CYS A 413 3.50 16.82 29.62
N ILE A 414 3.06 16.67 28.37
CA ILE A 414 1.99 17.52 27.84
C ILE A 414 0.61 17.20 28.41
N THR A 415 0.45 16.07 29.06
CA THR A 415 -0.84 15.67 29.64
C THR A 415 -1.17 16.41 30.95
N ASN A 416 -0.17 16.99 31.60
CA ASN A 416 -0.36 17.85 32.78
C ASN A 416 -0.37 19.35 32.44
N ASP A 417 -0.02 19.73 31.20
CA ASP A 417 -0.05 21.10 30.73
C ASP A 417 -1.47 21.68 30.80
N GLU A 418 -1.55 22.95 31.20
CA GLU A 418 -2.81 23.68 31.25
C GLU A 418 -2.84 24.85 30.28
N PHE A 419 -3.89 24.88 29.48
CA PHE A 419 -4.22 25.95 28.55
C PHE A 419 -5.42 26.71 29.10
N ILE A 420 -5.21 27.92 29.61
CA ILE A 420 -6.23 28.71 30.31
C ILE A 420 -6.60 29.91 29.47
N PHE A 421 -7.89 30.01 29.10
CA PHE A 421 -8.43 31.13 28.37
C PHE A 421 -9.30 31.97 29.31
N SER A 422 -9.07 33.25 29.34
CA SER A 422 -9.75 34.17 30.25
C SER A 422 -10.67 35.18 29.51
N ALA A 423 -11.67 35.69 30.18
CA ALA A 423 -12.49 36.77 29.67
C ALA A 423 -11.62 37.99 29.30
N GLY A 424 -11.83 38.56 28.10
CA GLY A 424 -10.97 39.63 27.60
C GLY A 424 -9.84 39.21 26.68
N GLY A 425 -9.75 37.90 26.35
CA GLY A 425 -8.80 37.36 25.36
C GLY A 425 -7.41 37.06 25.90
N ALA A 426 -7.23 37.04 27.22
CA ALA A 426 -5.96 36.58 27.81
C ALA A 426 -5.85 35.09 27.74
N TYR A 427 -4.62 34.61 27.43
CA TYR A 427 -4.23 33.22 27.37
C TYR A 427 -3.04 32.98 28.31
N GLU A 428 -3.12 31.93 29.10
CA GLU A 428 -2.06 31.49 29.98
C GLU A 428 -1.76 29.99 29.69
N TYR A 429 -0.49 29.69 29.56
CA TYR A 429 0.01 28.31 29.43
C TYR A 429 0.81 27.95 30.65
N LYS A 430 0.50 26.81 31.27
CA LYS A 430 1.22 26.28 32.43
C LYS A 430 1.74 24.89 32.13
N THR A 431 3.04 24.72 32.24
CA THR A 431 3.73 23.45 32.08
C THR A 431 3.58 22.50 33.26
N ASN A 432 3.19 23.05 34.43
CA ASN A 432 3.08 22.31 35.68
C ASN A 432 4.36 21.52 36.05
N GLY A 433 5.52 22.06 35.71
CA GLY A 433 6.85 21.56 36.13
C GLY A 433 7.68 20.93 35.04
N ASN A 434 7.11 20.66 33.87
CA ASN A 434 7.82 20.12 32.70
C ASN A 434 7.10 20.48 31.40
N ALA A 435 7.85 20.50 30.30
CA ALA A 435 7.32 20.79 28.98
C ALA A 435 7.92 19.87 27.92
N ARG A 436 7.20 19.67 26.82
CA ARG A 436 7.68 18.94 25.66
C ARG A 436 8.65 19.80 24.85
N ASN A 437 9.84 19.26 24.58
CA ASN A 437 10.80 19.80 23.61
C ASN A 437 10.86 18.94 22.37
N ASP A 438 10.49 19.52 21.22
CA ASP A 438 10.60 18.93 19.88
C ASP A 438 11.78 19.50 19.08
N GLY A 439 12.87 19.83 19.76
CA GLY A 439 14.10 20.34 19.15
C GLY A 439 14.17 21.87 19.01
N TYR A 440 13.12 22.60 19.38
CA TYR A 440 13.12 24.08 19.32
C TYR A 440 13.93 24.72 20.45
N MET A 441 14.10 24.01 21.56
CA MET A 441 14.84 24.47 22.73
C MET A 441 16.22 23.77 22.88
N GLY A 442 16.66 23.03 21.87
CA GLY A 442 17.89 22.27 21.88
C GLY A 442 17.67 20.75 21.99
N THR A 443 18.74 20.00 22.27
CA THR A 443 18.71 18.53 22.37
C THR A 443 18.97 18.06 23.78
N PRO A 444 18.45 16.88 24.20
CA PRO A 444 17.63 15.93 23.41
C PRO A 444 16.14 16.34 23.32
N ASN A 445 15.43 15.79 22.32
CA ASN A 445 13.98 15.83 22.30
C ASN A 445 13.41 15.01 23.46
N GLY A 446 12.27 15.42 24.00
CA GLY A 446 11.64 14.73 25.11
C GLY A 446 10.98 15.69 26.09
N CYS A 447 10.57 15.17 27.26
CA CYS A 447 10.06 15.99 28.35
C CYS A 447 11.18 16.66 29.13
N TRP A 448 11.16 17.97 29.19
CA TRP A 448 12.13 18.80 29.94
C TRP A 448 11.47 19.43 31.15
N THR A 449 12.19 19.51 32.26
CA THR A 449 11.75 20.28 33.42
C THR A 449 11.72 21.78 33.10
N ASP A 450 10.90 22.54 33.82
CA ASP A 450 10.84 24.00 33.68
C ASP A 450 12.21 24.66 33.92
N ALA A 451 13.07 24.06 34.73
CA ALA A 451 14.44 24.52 34.94
C ALA A 451 15.35 24.32 33.73
N GLU A 452 15.20 23.19 33.01
CA GLU A 452 15.92 22.93 31.77
C GLU A 452 15.44 23.84 30.63
N VAL A 453 14.13 24.09 30.55
CA VAL A 453 13.54 25.04 29.61
C VAL A 453 14.07 26.47 29.86
N ALA A 454 14.14 26.88 31.14
CA ALA A 454 14.64 28.22 31.48
C ALA A 454 16.15 28.40 31.26
N ALA A 455 16.90 27.32 31.13
CA ALA A 455 18.34 27.31 30.90
C ALA A 455 18.72 27.21 29.41
N SER A 456 17.77 26.90 28.53
CA SER A 456 17.93 26.78 27.08
C SER A 456 17.80 28.15 26.38
#